data_54b95ccaf761c3ec8be2ef4f9154bcd5
#
_entry.id   54b95ccaf761c3ec8be2ef4f9154bcd5
#
_cell.length_a   1.000
_cell.length_b   1.000
_cell.length_c   1.000
_cell.angle_alpha   90.00
_cell.angle_beta   90.00
_cell.angle_gamma   90.00
#
_symmetry.space_group_name_H-M   'P 1'
#
loop_
_entity.id
_entity.type
_entity.pdbx_description
1 polymer ?
#
loop_
_entity_poly.entity_id
_entity_poly.type
_entity_poly.pdbx_seq_one_letter_code
_entity_poly.pdbx_strand_id
1 'polypeptide(L)'
;LCMIVKNEEKNLGSCLDSIKDIVDEMIILDTGSSDNTVQIAKSFGAEIHNFEWCNDFSAARNESIKFARGKWILWMDADEQFDNKSKEELNSILKLSQHPMGVNITIRNLSSKNESYGTAFRLFSNHCNIHFKNIIHEQVSYSLKEMSAKIIDSNITIDHYGYDEDQYDQEEKRRRNLPLLLSMADKNPNDFFPQFLLGQHCSGDTNAQEKAIYHLEKFLKMDSKETKLIASAYTTLAKIYLSKNRLNQAR
;
A
#
# COMPACT_ATOMS: atom_id res chain seq x y z
N LEU A 1 0.07 14.39 7.79
CA LEU A 1 -0.05 13.56 6.58
C LEU A 1 1.30 13.47 5.89
N CYS A 2 1.73 12.26 5.50
CA CYS A 2 2.86 12.03 4.59
C CYS A 2 2.35 11.31 3.34
N MET A 3 2.72 11.79 2.17
CA MET A 3 2.26 11.25 0.89
C MET A 3 3.37 11.32 -0.16
N ILE A 4 3.45 10.33 -1.03
CA ILE A 4 4.26 10.35 -2.24
C ILE A 4 3.33 10.49 -3.45
N VAL A 5 3.69 11.31 -4.41
CA VAL A 5 2.83 11.61 -5.57
C VAL A 5 3.60 11.59 -6.89
N LYS A 6 2.88 11.26 -7.97
CA LYS A 6 3.35 11.46 -9.35
C LYS A 6 2.16 11.53 -10.30
N ASN A 7 1.93 12.70 -10.92
CA ASN A 7 0.86 12.91 -11.90
C ASN A 7 -0.54 12.56 -11.35
N GLU A 8 -0.90 13.17 -10.22
CA GLU A 8 -2.15 12.94 -9.49
C GLU A 8 -3.10 14.15 -9.53
N GLU A 9 -3.01 15.01 -10.56
CA GLU A 9 -3.82 16.23 -10.64
C GLU A 9 -5.32 15.98 -10.57
N LYS A 10 -5.80 14.79 -10.94
CA LYS A 10 -7.22 14.43 -10.93
C LYS A 10 -7.73 14.07 -9.54
N ASN A 11 -6.89 13.48 -8.71
CA ASN A 11 -7.28 12.83 -7.45
C ASN A 11 -6.86 13.65 -6.23
N LEU A 12 -5.66 14.23 -6.27
CA LEU A 12 -4.99 14.84 -5.12
C LEU A 12 -5.85 15.91 -4.41
N GLY A 13 -6.59 16.73 -5.18
CA GLY A 13 -7.42 17.77 -4.60
C GLY A 13 -8.50 17.21 -3.67
N SER A 14 -9.22 16.18 -4.09
CA SER A 14 -10.25 15.51 -3.28
C SER A 14 -9.66 14.78 -2.08
N CYS A 15 -8.50 14.17 -2.25
CA CYS A 15 -7.78 13.53 -1.15
C CYS A 15 -7.42 14.55 -0.06
N LEU A 16 -6.74 15.64 -0.42
CA LEU A 16 -6.30 16.64 0.54
C LEU A 16 -7.50 17.37 1.19
N ASP A 17 -8.57 17.63 0.43
CA ASP A 17 -9.79 18.23 0.97
C ASP A 17 -10.44 17.38 2.07
N SER A 18 -10.38 16.05 1.94
CA SER A 18 -10.94 15.11 2.92
C SER A 18 -10.22 15.11 4.26
N ILE A 19 -8.95 15.58 4.31
CA ILE A 19 -8.09 15.42 5.49
C ILE A 19 -7.51 16.74 6.02
N LYS A 20 -7.58 17.85 5.27
CA LYS A 20 -6.95 19.13 5.61
C LYS A 20 -7.32 19.70 6.99
N ASP A 21 -8.56 19.46 7.46
CA ASP A 21 -9.07 19.95 8.74
C ASP A 21 -8.83 18.96 9.90
N ILE A 22 -8.02 17.92 9.66
CA ILE A 22 -7.77 16.84 10.61
C ILE A 22 -6.28 16.76 10.96
N VAL A 23 -5.41 17.01 9.99
CA VAL A 23 -3.96 16.92 10.15
C VAL A 23 -3.35 18.30 10.41
N ASP A 24 -2.29 18.36 11.23
CA ASP A 24 -1.59 19.62 11.55
C ASP A 24 -0.61 20.03 10.43
N GLU A 25 -0.13 19.07 9.64
CA GLU A 25 0.80 19.30 8.52
C GLU A 25 0.58 18.29 7.41
N MET A 26 0.85 18.70 6.18
CA MET A 26 0.80 17.88 4.98
C MET A 26 2.17 17.90 4.30
N ILE A 27 2.86 16.78 4.30
CA ILE A 27 4.16 16.57 3.64
C ILE A 27 3.92 15.80 2.37
N ILE A 28 4.17 16.41 1.22
CA ILE A 28 4.00 15.81 -0.10
C ILE A 28 5.37 15.66 -0.75
N LEU A 29 5.75 14.42 -1.01
CA LEU A 29 6.98 14.09 -1.72
C LEU A 29 6.65 13.84 -3.20
N ASP A 30 7.02 14.78 -4.05
CA ASP A 30 6.84 14.65 -5.50
C ASP A 30 7.97 13.81 -6.11
N THR A 31 7.59 12.76 -6.83
CA THR A 31 8.53 11.84 -7.48
C THR A 31 8.70 12.10 -8.98
N GLY A 32 8.42 13.34 -9.40
CA GLY A 32 8.63 13.83 -10.76
C GLY A 32 7.31 13.99 -11.53
N SER A 33 6.36 14.75 -10.98
CA SER A 33 5.13 15.13 -11.68
C SER A 33 5.41 16.14 -12.80
N SER A 34 4.67 15.99 -13.89
CA SER A 34 4.70 16.88 -15.05
C SER A 34 3.36 17.61 -15.31
N ASP A 35 2.35 17.30 -14.50
CA ASP A 35 1.02 17.89 -14.51
C ASP A 35 0.85 18.93 -13.37
N ASN A 36 -0.40 19.29 -13.03
CA ASN A 36 -0.69 20.28 -11.98
C ASN A 36 -0.62 19.74 -10.54
N THR A 37 -0.14 18.52 -10.31
CA THR A 37 -0.06 17.89 -8.97
C THR A 37 0.58 18.80 -7.92
N VAL A 38 1.76 19.34 -8.22
CA VAL A 38 2.52 20.21 -7.29
C VAL A 38 1.76 21.52 -7.00
N GLN A 39 1.12 22.11 -8.00
CA GLN A 39 0.33 23.33 -7.85
C GLN A 39 -0.90 23.09 -6.96
N ILE A 40 -1.58 21.95 -7.15
CA ILE A 40 -2.71 21.56 -6.30
C ILE A 40 -2.24 21.39 -4.86
N ALA A 41 -1.19 20.63 -4.60
CA ALA A 41 -0.66 20.42 -3.25
C ALA A 41 -0.33 21.76 -2.55
N LYS A 42 0.32 22.69 -3.26
CA LYS A 42 0.62 24.05 -2.74
C LYS A 42 -0.63 24.83 -2.38
N SER A 43 -1.71 24.70 -3.15
CA SER A 43 -2.97 25.42 -2.86
C SER A 43 -3.64 24.97 -1.57
N PHE A 44 -3.34 23.76 -1.08
CA PHE A 44 -3.76 23.24 0.22
C PHE A 44 -2.78 23.58 1.36
N GLY A 45 -1.69 24.32 1.08
CA GLY A 45 -0.68 24.66 2.09
C GLY A 45 0.27 23.53 2.42
N ALA A 46 0.37 22.49 1.58
CA ALA A 46 1.28 21.38 1.79
C ALA A 46 2.75 21.80 1.64
N GLU A 47 3.61 21.23 2.45
CA GLU A 47 5.07 21.29 2.32
C GLU A 47 5.50 20.30 1.24
N ILE A 48 6.18 20.80 0.18
CA ILE A 48 6.53 19.99 -0.99
C ILE A 48 8.03 19.70 -0.99
N HIS A 49 8.38 18.44 -1.15
CA HIS A 49 9.74 17.99 -1.36
C HIS A 49 9.85 17.21 -2.66
N ASN A 50 10.99 17.30 -3.33
CA ASN A 50 11.26 16.54 -4.55
C ASN A 50 12.09 15.31 -4.21
N PHE A 51 11.78 14.20 -4.87
CA PHE A 51 12.50 12.95 -4.74
C PHE A 51 12.76 12.35 -6.13
N GLU A 52 14.02 12.12 -6.46
CA GLU A 52 14.35 11.42 -7.69
C GLU A 52 13.96 9.96 -7.58
N TRP A 53 13.06 9.52 -8.45
CA TRP A 53 12.52 8.16 -8.41
C TRP A 53 13.60 7.11 -8.61
N CYS A 54 13.80 6.26 -7.60
CA CYS A 54 14.84 5.22 -7.57
C CYS A 54 14.29 3.79 -7.68
N ASN A 55 13.05 3.63 -8.18
CA ASN A 55 12.38 2.33 -8.25
C ASN A 55 12.18 1.63 -6.89
N ASP A 56 11.96 2.41 -5.85
CA ASP A 56 11.75 1.95 -4.48
C ASP A 56 10.70 2.83 -3.77
N PHE A 57 9.50 2.28 -3.60
CA PHE A 57 8.40 2.97 -2.90
C PHE A 57 8.71 3.18 -1.43
N SER A 58 9.37 2.21 -0.75
CA SER A 58 9.76 2.38 0.64
C SER A 58 10.76 3.52 0.82
N ALA A 59 11.72 3.67 -0.10
CA ALA A 59 12.70 4.76 -0.04
C ALA A 59 11.99 6.11 -0.12
N ALA A 60 11.05 6.28 -1.05
CA ALA A 60 10.28 7.50 -1.18
C ALA A 60 9.41 7.78 0.05
N ARG A 61 8.67 6.77 0.57
CA ARG A 61 7.86 6.96 1.78
C ARG A 61 8.71 7.26 3.00
N ASN A 62 9.83 6.57 3.17
CA ASN A 62 10.77 6.83 4.27
C ASN A 62 11.38 8.23 4.19
N GLU A 63 11.61 8.75 2.98
CA GLU A 63 12.07 10.12 2.81
C GLU A 63 10.99 11.11 3.25
N SER A 64 9.71 10.89 2.87
CA SER A 64 8.61 11.78 3.28
C SER A 64 8.44 11.89 4.80
N ILE A 65 8.63 10.79 5.52
CA ILE A 65 8.53 10.77 6.99
C ILE A 65 9.59 11.65 7.65
N LYS A 66 10.78 11.79 7.08
CA LYS A 66 11.87 12.59 7.68
C LYS A 66 11.51 14.05 7.87
N PHE A 67 10.60 14.58 7.07
CA PHE A 67 10.15 15.97 7.15
C PHE A 67 9.02 16.17 8.16
N ALA A 68 8.37 15.09 8.60
CA ALA A 68 7.25 15.17 9.52
C ALA A 68 7.68 15.51 10.95
N ARG A 69 7.00 16.47 11.55
CA ARG A 69 7.26 16.99 12.91
C ARG A 69 6.20 16.54 13.93
N GLY A 70 5.06 16.10 13.45
CA GLY A 70 3.95 15.61 14.27
C GLY A 70 4.30 14.35 15.07
N LYS A 71 3.55 14.06 16.12
CA LYS A 71 3.72 12.85 16.95
C LYS A 71 3.25 11.58 16.24
N TRP A 72 2.36 11.73 15.28
CA TRP A 72 1.76 10.66 14.51
C TRP A 72 2.01 10.87 13.03
N ILE A 73 2.20 9.79 12.31
CA ILE A 73 2.24 9.76 10.85
C ILE A 73 0.96 9.10 10.36
N LEU A 74 0.17 9.85 9.60
CA LEU A 74 -0.85 9.30 8.73
C LEU A 74 -0.31 9.31 7.30
N TRP A 75 -0.37 8.18 6.60
CA TRP A 75 -0.02 8.13 5.20
C TRP A 75 -1.21 7.68 4.35
N MET A 76 -1.37 8.32 3.21
CA MET A 76 -2.43 8.05 2.25
C MET A 76 -1.87 8.11 0.83
N ASP A 77 -2.56 7.47 -0.10
CA ASP A 77 -2.33 7.62 -1.52
C ASP A 77 -3.25 8.72 -2.08
N ALA A 78 -2.89 9.33 -3.21
CA ALA A 78 -3.62 10.49 -3.74
C ALA A 78 -5.04 10.14 -4.22
N ASP A 79 -5.30 8.88 -4.53
CA ASP A 79 -6.60 8.33 -4.94
C ASP A 79 -7.44 7.82 -3.75
N GLU A 80 -7.07 8.23 -2.53
CA GLU A 80 -7.77 7.89 -1.29
C GLU A 80 -8.44 9.14 -0.68
N GLN A 81 -9.53 8.93 0.06
CA GLN A 81 -10.23 9.96 0.83
C GLN A 81 -10.53 9.46 2.24
N PHE A 82 -10.30 10.32 3.22
CA PHE A 82 -10.60 10.00 4.61
C PHE A 82 -12.12 10.07 4.85
N ASP A 83 -12.72 9.02 5.42
CA ASP A 83 -14.13 9.05 5.80
C ASP A 83 -14.31 9.93 7.05
N ASN A 84 -14.97 11.09 6.89
CA ASN A 84 -15.21 12.06 7.96
C ASN A 84 -15.95 11.48 9.18
N LYS A 85 -16.68 10.38 9.01
CA LYS A 85 -17.32 9.67 10.13
C LYS A 85 -16.31 9.08 11.11
N SER A 86 -15.09 8.86 10.65
CA SER A 86 -13.96 8.33 11.45
C SER A 86 -13.22 9.40 12.27
N LYS A 87 -13.56 10.69 12.13
CA LYS A 87 -12.82 11.81 12.75
C LYS A 87 -12.80 11.74 14.28
N GLU A 88 -13.92 11.38 14.92
CA GLU A 88 -14.00 11.31 16.38
C GLU A 88 -13.10 10.18 16.94
N GLU A 89 -13.11 9.03 16.29
CA GLU A 89 -12.25 7.90 16.69
C GLU A 89 -10.78 8.24 16.47
N LEU A 90 -10.43 8.82 15.32
CA LEU A 90 -9.07 9.29 15.07
C LEU A 90 -8.61 10.25 16.16
N ASN A 91 -9.40 11.28 16.48
CA ASN A 91 -9.07 12.24 17.54
C ASN A 91 -8.89 11.57 18.92
N SER A 92 -9.61 10.50 19.20
CA SER A 92 -9.47 9.73 20.44
C SER A 92 -8.15 8.96 20.47
N ILE A 93 -7.76 8.35 19.35
CA ILE A 93 -6.49 7.63 19.21
C ILE A 93 -5.29 8.59 19.30
N LEU A 94 -5.37 9.76 18.65
CA LEU A 94 -4.28 10.76 18.67
C LEU A 94 -3.96 11.29 20.08
N LYS A 95 -4.90 11.19 21.03
CA LYS A 95 -4.68 11.56 22.45
C LYS A 95 -3.94 10.50 23.24
N LEU A 96 -3.75 9.29 22.71
CA LEU A 96 -3.01 8.26 23.41
C LEU A 96 -1.53 8.64 23.52
N SER A 97 -0.96 8.41 24.71
CA SER A 97 0.41 8.82 25.04
C SER A 97 1.43 7.69 25.00
N GLN A 98 0.98 6.46 24.78
CA GLN A 98 1.87 5.29 24.71
C GLN A 98 2.46 5.18 23.31
N HIS A 99 3.78 5.19 23.24
CA HIS A 99 4.54 5.01 22.00
C HIS A 99 5.62 3.94 22.20
N PRO A 100 5.96 3.15 21.17
CA PRO A 100 5.47 3.19 19.78
C PRO A 100 4.13 2.47 19.57
N MET A 101 3.33 2.94 18.63
CA MET A 101 2.03 2.37 18.27
C MET A 101 1.83 2.31 16.76
N GLY A 102 1.04 1.32 16.30
CA GLY A 102 0.51 1.23 14.95
C GLY A 102 -1.00 1.01 14.99
N VAL A 103 -1.72 1.64 14.09
CA VAL A 103 -3.19 1.57 14.00
C VAL A 103 -3.59 0.94 12.68
N ASN A 104 -4.36 -0.15 12.78
CA ASN A 104 -5.02 -0.76 11.63
C ASN A 104 -6.22 0.11 11.24
N ILE A 105 -6.22 0.51 9.96
CA ILE A 105 -7.30 1.29 9.35
C ILE A 105 -7.93 0.43 8.26
N THR A 106 -9.24 0.49 8.14
CA THR A 106 -9.99 -0.16 7.06
C THR A 106 -9.83 0.63 5.77
N ILE A 107 -9.41 -0.03 4.71
CA ILE A 107 -9.42 0.52 3.36
C ILE A 107 -10.64 -0.03 2.64
N ARG A 108 -11.58 0.85 2.30
CA ARG A 108 -12.77 0.52 1.52
C ARG A 108 -12.49 0.81 0.05
N ASN A 109 -12.24 -0.25 -0.71
CA ASN A 109 -12.02 -0.11 -2.15
C ASN A 109 -13.36 0.04 -2.85
N LEU A 110 -13.56 1.17 -3.47
CA LEU A 110 -14.75 1.52 -4.21
C LEU A 110 -14.50 1.31 -5.70
N SER A 111 -15.33 0.52 -6.34
CA SER A 111 -15.39 0.41 -7.80
C SER A 111 -16.84 0.47 -8.25
N SER A 112 -17.05 0.80 -9.53
CA SER A 112 -18.37 0.87 -10.14
C SER A 112 -19.20 -0.42 -10.02
N LYS A 113 -18.56 -1.56 -9.77
CA LYS A 113 -19.22 -2.88 -9.74
C LYS A 113 -19.27 -3.52 -8.35
N ASN A 114 -18.29 -3.25 -7.49
CA ASN A 114 -18.16 -3.97 -6.22
C ASN A 114 -17.44 -3.11 -5.17
N GLU A 115 -17.76 -3.33 -3.90
CA GLU A 115 -16.96 -2.88 -2.78
C GLU A 115 -16.12 -4.03 -2.23
N SER A 116 -14.88 -3.75 -1.86
CA SER A 116 -14.04 -4.70 -1.12
C SER A 116 -13.33 -4.00 0.02
N TYR A 117 -13.01 -4.77 1.05
CA TYR A 117 -12.44 -4.23 2.28
C TYR A 117 -11.09 -4.89 2.56
N GLY A 118 -10.12 -4.07 2.91
CA GLY A 118 -8.82 -4.49 3.40
C GLY A 118 -8.46 -3.75 4.68
N THR A 119 -7.35 -4.11 5.30
CA THR A 119 -6.81 -3.36 6.44
C THR A 119 -5.33 -3.07 6.21
N ALA A 120 -4.87 -1.91 6.64
CA ALA A 120 -3.47 -1.51 6.56
C ALA A 120 -3.08 -0.63 7.75
N PHE A 121 -1.79 -0.67 8.13
CA PHE A 121 -1.23 0.28 9.10
C PHE A 121 -1.03 1.64 8.43
N ARG A 122 -2.08 2.46 8.40
CA ARG A 122 -2.06 3.80 7.80
C ARG A 122 -1.69 4.91 8.78
N LEU A 123 -1.84 4.65 10.08
CA LEU A 123 -1.50 5.58 11.15
C LEU A 123 -0.51 4.91 12.11
N PHE A 124 0.58 5.59 12.43
CA PHE A 124 1.59 5.09 13.37
C PHE A 124 2.36 6.23 14.06
N SER A 125 3.00 5.90 15.16
CA SER A 125 3.83 6.86 15.91
C SER A 125 4.99 7.35 15.06
N ASN A 126 5.24 8.66 15.05
CA ASN A 126 6.46 9.21 14.44
C ASN A 126 7.66 8.85 15.33
N HIS A 127 8.34 7.77 14.98
CA HIS A 127 9.49 7.26 15.73
C HIS A 127 10.58 6.80 14.77
N CYS A 128 11.83 7.15 15.05
CA CYS A 128 12.98 6.94 14.16
C CYS A 128 13.21 5.48 13.71
N ASN A 129 12.71 4.50 14.46
CA ASN A 129 12.82 3.09 14.12
C ASN A 129 11.58 2.55 13.36
N ILE A 130 10.53 3.35 13.19
CA ILE A 130 9.39 2.96 12.36
C ILE A 130 9.65 3.44 10.94
N HIS A 131 9.71 2.49 10.02
CA HIS A 131 10.00 2.76 8.61
C HIS A 131 9.34 1.71 7.72
N PHE A 132 9.13 2.07 6.47
CA PHE A 132 8.64 1.17 5.44
C PHE A 132 9.72 0.21 4.99
N LYS A 133 9.35 -1.04 4.73
CA LYS A 133 10.18 -2.08 4.11
C LYS A 133 9.50 -2.60 2.85
N ASN A 134 10.28 -3.17 1.94
CA ASN A 134 9.96 -3.67 0.62
C ASN A 134 9.85 -2.56 -0.44
N ILE A 135 10.53 -2.78 -1.57
CA ILE A 135 10.58 -1.80 -2.67
C ILE A 135 9.23 -1.58 -3.34
N ILE A 136 8.31 -2.56 -3.23
CA ILE A 136 6.91 -2.50 -3.65
C ILE A 136 6.08 -3.32 -2.66
N HIS A 137 4.77 -3.00 -2.51
CA HIS A 137 3.93 -3.51 -1.42
C HIS A 137 4.57 -3.21 -0.06
N GLU A 138 5.08 -2.00 0.04
CA GLU A 138 5.79 -1.48 1.20
C GLU A 138 4.89 -1.43 2.44
N GLN A 139 5.46 -1.81 3.56
CA GLN A 139 4.73 -1.92 4.81
C GLN A 139 5.58 -1.46 6.00
N VAL A 140 4.94 -0.83 6.98
CA VAL A 140 5.56 -0.51 8.29
C VAL A 140 5.41 -1.65 9.31
N SER A 141 4.61 -2.67 9.02
CA SER A 141 4.32 -3.78 9.93
C SER A 141 5.57 -4.49 10.46
N TYR A 142 6.61 -4.60 9.65
CA TYR A 142 7.89 -5.20 10.05
C TYR A 142 8.57 -4.39 11.15
N SER A 143 8.72 -3.09 10.98
CA SER A 143 9.34 -2.22 11.97
C SER A 143 8.49 -2.08 13.23
N LEU A 144 7.17 -2.03 13.12
CA LEU A 144 6.25 -2.06 14.26
C LEU A 144 6.42 -3.34 15.08
N LYS A 145 6.54 -4.50 14.42
CA LYS A 145 6.79 -5.80 15.08
C LYS A 145 8.15 -5.84 15.76
N GLU A 146 9.21 -5.40 15.08
CA GLU A 146 10.58 -5.34 15.62
C GLU A 146 10.65 -4.50 16.91
N MET A 147 9.85 -3.43 16.97
CA MET A 147 9.75 -2.55 18.14
C MET A 147 8.78 -3.05 19.21
N SER A 148 8.11 -4.17 19.00
CA SER A 148 7.02 -4.61 19.87
C SER A 148 5.98 -3.50 20.11
N ALA A 149 5.67 -2.73 19.04
CA ALA A 149 4.74 -1.62 19.08
C ALA A 149 3.35 -2.11 19.46
N LYS A 150 2.62 -1.28 20.24
CA LYS A 150 1.22 -1.57 20.53
C LYS A 150 0.39 -1.42 19.27
N ILE A 151 -0.33 -2.45 18.90
CA ILE A 151 -1.24 -2.43 17.76
C ILE A 151 -2.65 -2.12 18.23
N ILE A 152 -3.31 -1.22 17.52
CA ILE A 152 -4.71 -0.82 17.75
C ILE A 152 -5.48 -1.20 16.49
N ASP A 153 -6.53 -2.01 16.63
CA ASP A 153 -7.55 -2.20 15.60
C ASP A 153 -8.59 -1.10 15.74
N SER A 154 -8.90 -0.42 14.64
CA SER A 154 -9.84 0.71 14.63
C SER A 154 -10.94 0.50 13.61
N ASN A 155 -12.05 1.26 13.75
CA ASN A 155 -13.10 1.36 12.75
C ASN A 155 -12.88 2.54 11.79
N ILE A 156 -11.74 3.20 11.87
CA ILE A 156 -11.37 4.26 10.94
C ILE A 156 -11.37 3.70 9.53
N THR A 157 -11.99 4.44 8.60
CA THR A 157 -12.10 4.05 7.20
C THR A 157 -11.47 5.10 6.30
N ILE A 158 -10.73 4.63 5.30
CA ILE A 158 -10.24 5.39 4.17
C ILE A 158 -10.87 4.79 2.92
N ASP A 159 -11.50 5.62 2.10
CA ASP A 159 -12.08 5.26 0.82
C ASP A 159 -11.03 5.33 -0.27
N HIS A 160 -10.89 4.26 -1.04
CA HIS A 160 -9.93 4.16 -2.13
C HIS A 160 -10.67 4.05 -3.47
N TYR A 161 -10.44 5.02 -4.33
CA TYR A 161 -11.11 5.19 -5.63
C TYR A 161 -10.29 4.69 -6.82
N GLY A 162 -9.06 4.26 -6.61
CA GLY A 162 -8.11 3.82 -7.65
C GLY A 162 -8.47 2.55 -8.41
N TYR A 163 -9.65 1.96 -8.13
CA TYR A 163 -10.16 0.76 -8.82
C TYR A 163 -11.24 1.07 -9.86
N ASP A 164 -11.54 2.34 -10.15
CA ASP A 164 -12.48 2.65 -11.22
C ASP A 164 -11.82 2.36 -12.58
N GLU A 165 -12.41 1.42 -13.35
CA GLU A 165 -11.84 0.89 -14.60
C GLU A 165 -11.57 2.00 -15.63
N ASP A 166 -12.29 3.13 -15.55
CA ASP A 166 -12.15 4.28 -16.45
C ASP A 166 -10.95 5.19 -16.08
N GLN A 167 -10.34 5.04 -14.91
CA GLN A 167 -9.28 5.94 -14.41
C GLN A 167 -7.90 5.30 -14.33
N TYR A 168 -7.79 3.96 -14.45
CA TYR A 168 -6.54 3.26 -14.17
C TYR A 168 -6.14 2.28 -15.27
N ASP A 169 -5.00 2.52 -15.91
CA ASP A 169 -4.38 1.55 -16.82
C ASP A 169 -3.75 0.40 -16.02
N GLN A 170 -4.50 -0.68 -15.84
CA GLN A 170 -4.07 -1.90 -15.16
C GLN A 170 -2.82 -2.51 -15.81
N GLU A 171 -2.68 -2.37 -17.13
CA GLU A 171 -1.54 -2.89 -17.85
C GLU A 171 -0.27 -2.05 -17.58
N GLU A 172 -0.40 -0.72 -17.51
CA GLU A 172 0.72 0.15 -17.14
C GLU A 172 1.20 -0.16 -15.72
N LYS A 173 0.28 -0.37 -14.77
CA LYS A 173 0.59 -0.79 -13.40
C LYS A 173 1.34 -2.13 -13.40
N ARG A 174 0.91 -3.09 -14.20
CA ARG A 174 1.59 -4.39 -14.32
C ARG A 174 3.00 -4.23 -14.88
N ARG A 175 3.17 -3.47 -15.96
CA ARG A 175 4.49 -3.19 -16.55
C ARG A 175 5.44 -2.53 -15.57
N ARG A 176 4.96 -1.54 -14.81
CA ARG A 176 5.74 -0.86 -13.77
C ARG A 176 6.14 -1.80 -12.64
N ASN A 177 5.21 -2.63 -12.15
CA ASN A 177 5.40 -3.40 -10.93
C ASN A 177 6.25 -4.66 -11.16
N LEU A 178 6.17 -5.31 -12.32
CA LEU A 178 6.88 -6.56 -12.57
C LEU A 178 8.41 -6.47 -12.38
N PRO A 179 9.13 -5.47 -12.92
CA PRO A 179 10.55 -5.33 -12.69
C PRO A 179 10.91 -5.14 -11.21
N LEU A 180 10.07 -4.44 -10.45
CA LEU A 180 10.26 -4.22 -9.02
C LEU A 180 10.14 -5.52 -8.23
N LEU A 181 9.11 -6.32 -8.54
CA LEU A 181 8.89 -7.63 -7.91
C LEU A 181 10.02 -8.61 -8.21
N LEU A 182 10.52 -8.63 -9.45
CA LEU A 182 11.67 -9.45 -9.84
C LEU A 182 12.93 -9.02 -9.07
N SER A 183 13.22 -7.72 -9.03
CA SER A 183 14.35 -7.18 -8.27
C SER A 183 14.25 -7.52 -6.77
N MET A 184 13.05 -7.49 -6.19
CA MET A 184 12.81 -7.86 -4.80
C MET A 184 13.10 -9.34 -4.55
N ALA A 185 12.67 -10.22 -5.46
CA ALA A 185 12.93 -11.66 -5.38
C ALA A 185 14.41 -12.02 -5.54
N ASP A 186 15.12 -11.29 -6.41
CA ASP A 186 16.56 -11.50 -6.65
C ASP A 186 17.41 -11.05 -5.46
N LYS A 187 17.06 -9.92 -4.85
CA LYS A 187 17.75 -9.40 -3.66
C LYS A 187 17.56 -10.27 -2.42
N ASN A 188 16.40 -10.94 -2.30
CA ASN A 188 16.05 -11.75 -1.14
C ASN A 188 15.52 -13.13 -1.57
N PRO A 189 16.37 -14.03 -2.08
CA PRO A 189 15.93 -15.31 -2.66
C PRO A 189 15.30 -16.26 -1.65
N ASN A 190 15.58 -16.07 -0.35
CA ASN A 190 15.03 -16.85 0.75
C ASN A 190 13.75 -16.24 1.35
N ASP A 191 13.31 -15.08 0.88
CA ASP A 191 12.07 -14.46 1.32
C ASP A 191 10.90 -15.03 0.51
N PHE A 192 9.90 -15.54 1.20
CA PHE A 192 8.70 -16.11 0.59
C PHE A 192 7.77 -15.05 -0.03
N PHE A 193 7.80 -13.82 0.52
CA PHE A 193 6.83 -12.78 0.15
C PHE A 193 6.94 -12.33 -1.31
N PRO A 194 8.14 -12.09 -1.88
CA PRO A 194 8.29 -11.79 -3.31
C PRO A 194 7.76 -12.92 -4.22
N GLN A 195 7.92 -14.19 -3.83
CA GLN A 195 7.40 -15.30 -4.61
C GLN A 195 5.87 -15.32 -4.64
N PHE A 196 5.24 -15.06 -3.49
CA PHE A 196 3.78 -14.90 -3.41
C PHE A 196 3.29 -13.76 -4.30
N LEU A 197 3.93 -12.59 -4.21
CA LEU A 197 3.55 -11.40 -4.98
C LEU A 197 3.71 -11.61 -6.50
N LEU A 198 4.82 -12.22 -6.94
CA LEU A 198 5.03 -12.58 -8.35
C LEU A 198 3.95 -13.54 -8.85
N GLY A 199 3.59 -14.53 -8.05
CA GLY A 199 2.53 -15.45 -8.38
C GLY A 199 1.18 -14.77 -8.54
N GLN A 200 0.81 -13.89 -7.61
CA GLN A 200 -0.43 -13.11 -7.69
C GLN A 200 -0.40 -12.15 -8.91
N HIS A 201 0.71 -11.47 -9.12
CA HIS A 201 0.89 -10.55 -10.24
C HIS A 201 0.70 -11.25 -11.60
N CYS A 202 1.36 -12.38 -11.79
CA CYS A 202 1.28 -13.16 -13.02
C CYS A 202 -0.09 -13.85 -13.23
N SER A 203 -0.85 -14.11 -12.17
CA SER A 203 -2.14 -14.80 -12.26
C SER A 203 -3.20 -14.02 -13.05
N GLY A 204 -3.10 -12.71 -13.06
CA GLY A 204 -4.01 -11.82 -13.78
C GLY A 204 -3.78 -11.74 -15.30
N ASP A 205 -2.69 -12.35 -15.81
CA ASP A 205 -2.40 -12.43 -17.25
C ASP A 205 -2.49 -13.89 -17.71
N THR A 206 -3.40 -14.18 -18.63
CA THR A 206 -3.60 -15.53 -19.19
C THR A 206 -2.34 -16.12 -19.81
N ASN A 207 -1.48 -15.29 -20.41
CA ASN A 207 -0.21 -15.68 -21.00
C ASN A 207 0.88 -15.95 -19.96
N ALA A 208 0.74 -15.41 -18.77
CA ALA A 208 1.71 -15.54 -17.67
C ALA A 208 1.31 -16.58 -16.60
N GLN A 209 0.20 -17.31 -16.78
CA GLN A 209 -0.31 -18.25 -15.78
C GLN A 209 0.66 -19.37 -15.39
N GLU A 210 1.50 -19.86 -16.32
CA GLU A 210 2.53 -20.85 -15.98
C GLU A 210 3.60 -20.25 -15.03
N LYS A 211 3.95 -18.96 -15.21
CA LYS A 211 4.83 -18.25 -14.28
C LYS A 211 4.15 -18.07 -12.92
N ALA A 212 2.83 -17.78 -12.92
CA ALA A 212 2.06 -17.70 -11.69
C ALA A 212 2.10 -19.01 -10.90
N ILE A 213 1.86 -20.15 -11.57
CA ILE A 213 1.96 -21.49 -10.97
C ILE A 213 3.35 -21.69 -10.37
N TYR A 214 4.41 -21.46 -11.15
CA TYR A 214 5.79 -21.61 -10.69
C TYR A 214 6.08 -20.85 -9.40
N HIS A 215 5.71 -19.56 -9.36
CA HIS A 215 6.00 -18.72 -8.21
C HIS A 215 5.14 -19.07 -6.99
N LEU A 216 3.85 -19.40 -7.17
CA LEU A 216 2.97 -19.81 -6.07
C LEU A 216 3.38 -21.17 -5.48
N GLU A 217 3.73 -22.15 -6.32
CA GLU A 217 4.24 -23.43 -5.83
C GLU A 217 5.59 -23.28 -5.12
N LYS A 218 6.47 -22.39 -5.62
CA LYS A 218 7.72 -22.06 -4.94
C LYS A 218 7.45 -21.44 -3.57
N PHE A 219 6.53 -20.48 -3.49
CA PHE A 219 6.08 -19.88 -2.23
C PHE A 219 5.58 -20.94 -1.24
N LEU A 220 4.71 -21.85 -1.68
CA LEU A 220 4.14 -22.89 -0.81
C LEU A 220 5.16 -23.93 -0.29
N LYS A 221 6.32 -24.06 -0.95
CA LYS A 221 7.44 -24.88 -0.48
C LYS A 221 8.34 -24.16 0.52
N MET A 222 8.20 -22.85 0.68
CA MET A 222 8.95 -22.05 1.64
C MET A 222 8.24 -22.08 3.01
N ASP A 223 9.02 -21.96 4.10
CA ASP A 223 8.50 -21.99 5.46
C ASP A 223 7.79 -20.69 5.83
N SER A 224 6.61 -20.44 5.24
CA SER A 224 5.75 -19.34 5.59
C SER A 224 4.73 -19.76 6.64
N LYS A 225 4.59 -18.95 7.70
CA LYS A 225 3.54 -19.12 8.73
C LYS A 225 2.30 -18.24 8.46
N GLU A 226 2.28 -17.51 7.35
CA GLU A 226 1.23 -16.56 6.98
C GLU A 226 0.03 -17.30 6.36
N THR A 227 -0.85 -17.85 7.21
CA THR A 227 -2.00 -18.70 6.80
C THR A 227 -2.90 -18.03 5.77
N LYS A 228 -3.09 -16.70 5.84
CA LYS A 228 -3.89 -15.95 4.85
C LYS A 228 -3.25 -15.96 3.47
N LEU A 229 -1.93 -15.81 3.38
CA LEU A 229 -1.22 -15.84 2.11
C LEU A 229 -1.22 -17.26 1.52
N ILE A 230 -1.05 -18.28 2.36
CA ILE A 230 -1.14 -19.70 1.95
C ILE A 230 -2.52 -20.00 1.36
N ALA A 231 -3.60 -19.60 2.05
CA ALA A 231 -4.97 -19.79 1.56
C ALA A 231 -5.22 -19.06 0.23
N SER A 232 -4.71 -17.84 0.11
CA SER A 232 -4.78 -17.05 -1.12
C SER A 232 -4.03 -17.72 -2.28
N ALA A 233 -2.83 -18.26 -2.02
CA ALA A 233 -2.04 -18.96 -3.03
C ALA A 233 -2.76 -20.22 -3.55
N TYR A 234 -3.31 -21.06 -2.67
CA TYR A 234 -4.10 -22.22 -3.08
C TYR A 234 -5.34 -21.82 -3.87
N THR A 235 -6.05 -20.78 -3.43
CA THR A 235 -7.24 -20.28 -4.15
C THR A 235 -6.88 -19.82 -5.56
N THR A 236 -5.76 -19.12 -5.72
CA THR A 236 -5.30 -18.63 -7.02
C THR A 236 -4.87 -19.79 -7.92
N LEU A 237 -4.10 -20.76 -7.38
CA LEU A 237 -3.72 -21.97 -8.12
C LEU A 237 -4.93 -22.77 -8.58
N ALA A 238 -5.91 -22.98 -7.69
CA ALA A 238 -7.15 -23.69 -8.04
C ALA A 238 -7.88 -23.00 -9.20
N LYS A 239 -8.03 -21.69 -9.18
CA LYS A 239 -8.63 -20.91 -10.28
C LYS A 239 -7.87 -21.10 -11.60
N ILE A 240 -6.53 -21.04 -11.57
CA ILE A 240 -5.69 -21.24 -12.76
C ILE A 240 -5.84 -22.68 -13.30
N TYR A 241 -5.76 -23.68 -12.44
CA TYR A 241 -5.88 -25.09 -12.87
C TYR A 241 -7.26 -25.40 -13.43
N LEU A 242 -8.33 -24.84 -12.83
CA LEU A 242 -9.70 -24.98 -13.36
C LEU A 242 -9.81 -24.35 -14.75
N SER A 243 -9.28 -23.15 -14.94
CA SER A 243 -9.31 -22.46 -16.25
C SER A 243 -8.55 -23.23 -17.35
N LYS A 244 -7.52 -24.00 -16.95
CA LYS A 244 -6.72 -24.85 -17.85
C LYS A 244 -7.23 -26.29 -17.97
N ASN A 245 -8.39 -26.60 -17.38
CA ASN A 245 -8.96 -27.94 -17.33
C ASN A 245 -8.04 -29.00 -16.67
N ARG A 246 -7.17 -28.58 -15.75
CA ARG A 246 -6.25 -29.45 -14.99
C ARG A 246 -6.87 -29.87 -13.66
N LEU A 247 -8.02 -30.58 -13.69
CA LEU A 247 -8.88 -30.85 -12.53
C LEU A 247 -8.17 -31.59 -11.39
N ASN A 248 -7.23 -32.49 -11.69
CA ASN A 248 -6.50 -33.26 -10.66
C ASN A 248 -5.52 -32.37 -9.84
N GLN A 249 -5.10 -31.24 -10.39
CA GLN A 249 -4.21 -30.28 -9.72
C GLN A 249 -4.99 -29.17 -9.01
N ALA A 250 -6.28 -29.01 -9.33
CA ALA A 250 -7.15 -28.02 -8.70
C ALA A 250 -7.72 -28.49 -7.34
N ARG A 251 -7.60 -29.76 -7.01
CA ARG A 251 -8.01 -30.38 -5.73
C ARG A 251 -6.87 -30.33 -4.72
#